data_f1795a1ff92188028ce2f64edc50c62a
#
_entry.id   f1795a1ff92188028ce2f64edc50c62a
#
_cell.length_a   1.000
_cell.length_b   1.000
_cell.length_c   1.000
_cell.angle_alpha   90.00
_cell.angle_beta   90.00
_cell.angle_gamma   90.00
#
_symmetry.space_group_name_H-M   'P 1'
#
loop_
_entity.id
_entity.type
_entity.pdbx_description
1 polymer ?
#
loop_
_entity_poly.entity_id
_entity_poly.type
_entity_poly.pdbx_seq_one_letter_code
_entity_poly.pdbx_strand_id
1 'polypeptide(L)' 'MAISYKKLFKLLIDRDLKKKDLKDMTGISYATLHKLERGENMMTDVLNNICAKLNCDIGDIAEFVPDEPSPKNGTGHAVE' A
#
# COMPACT_ATOMS: atom_id res chain seq x y z
N MET A 1 2.96 12.11 7.81
CA MET A 1 2.20 10.86 7.88
C MET A 1 2.06 10.27 6.50
N ALA A 2 2.14 8.98 6.40
CA ALA A 2 2.17 8.35 5.11
C ALA A 2 1.61 6.94 5.17
N ILE A 3 1.21 6.46 4.00
CA ILE A 3 0.81 5.07 3.83
C ILE A 3 1.97 4.35 3.17
N SER A 4 2.29 3.18 3.66
CA SER A 4 3.32 2.34 3.06
C SER A 4 2.67 1.11 2.46
N TYR A 5 3.12 0.75 1.26
CA TYR A 5 2.64 -0.46 0.58
C TYR A 5 3.73 -1.51 0.50
N LYS A 6 4.70 -1.43 1.39
CA LYS A 6 5.78 -2.43 1.41
C LYS A 6 5.24 -3.82 1.65
N LYS A 7 4.18 -3.93 2.44
CA LYS A 7 3.54 -5.22 2.68
C LYS A 7 3.01 -5.84 1.39
N LEU A 8 2.48 -5.01 0.48
CA LEU A 8 2.02 -5.49 -0.80
C LEU A 8 3.14 -6.16 -1.57
N PHE A 9 4.30 -5.51 -1.63
CA PHE A 9 5.41 -6.06 -2.39
C PHE A 9 6.00 -7.29 -1.74
N LYS A 10 5.98 -7.36 -0.41
CA LYS A 10 6.38 -8.57 0.30
C LYS A 10 5.41 -9.71 0.00
N LEU A 11 4.13 -9.41 -0.05
CA LEU A 11 3.11 -10.41 -0.36
C LEU A 11 3.30 -10.96 -1.77
N LEU A 12 3.65 -10.09 -2.71
CA LEU A 12 3.94 -10.54 -4.07
C LEU A 12 5.11 -11.51 -4.09
N ILE A 13 6.16 -11.18 -3.36
CA ILE A 13 7.33 -12.07 -3.28
C ILE A 13 6.93 -13.41 -2.68
N ASP A 14 6.15 -13.39 -1.62
CA ASP A 14 5.69 -14.62 -0.95
C ASP A 14 4.87 -15.50 -1.88
N ARG A 15 4.21 -14.90 -2.86
CA ARG A 15 3.37 -15.64 -3.81
C ARG A 15 4.05 -15.86 -5.15
N ASP A 16 5.35 -15.57 -5.24
CA ASP A 16 6.10 -15.70 -6.49
C ASP A 16 5.53 -14.85 -7.60
N LEU A 17 5.03 -13.69 -7.26
CA LEU A 17 4.48 -12.75 -8.24
C LEU A 17 5.42 -11.57 -8.41
N LYS A 18 5.47 -11.06 -9.63
CA LYS A 18 6.27 -9.88 -9.95
C LYS A 18 5.34 -8.67 -10.02
N LYS A 19 5.94 -7.49 -10.01
CA LYS A 19 5.17 -6.25 -10.16
C LYS A 19 4.37 -6.25 -11.46
N LYS A 20 4.96 -6.77 -12.51
CA LYS A 20 4.27 -6.88 -13.79
C LYS A 20 3.04 -7.78 -13.68
N ASP A 21 3.16 -8.87 -12.92
CA ASP A 21 2.04 -9.77 -12.71
C ASP A 21 0.90 -9.06 -12.00
N LEU A 22 1.23 -8.26 -10.98
CA LEU A 22 0.23 -7.47 -10.28
C LEU A 22 -0.47 -6.52 -11.25
N LYS A 23 0.30 -5.84 -12.09
CA LYS A 23 -0.25 -4.93 -13.08
C LYS A 23 -1.21 -5.65 -14.01
N ASP A 24 -0.80 -6.82 -14.50
CA ASP A 24 -1.61 -7.59 -15.44
C ASP A 24 -2.88 -8.11 -14.78
N MET A 25 -2.79 -8.54 -13.52
CA MET A 25 -3.93 -9.09 -12.80
C MET A 25 -4.98 -8.03 -12.49
N THR A 26 -4.53 -6.83 -12.15
CA THR A 26 -5.41 -5.76 -11.69
C THR A 26 -5.78 -4.78 -12.78
N GLY A 27 -5.02 -4.75 -13.85
CA GLY A 27 -5.25 -3.79 -14.93
C GLY A 27 -4.79 -2.37 -14.61
N ILE A 28 -4.04 -2.17 -13.53
CA ILE A 28 -3.53 -0.84 -13.21
C ILE A 28 -2.41 -0.45 -14.17
N SER A 29 -2.17 0.85 -14.29
CA SER A 29 -1.12 1.36 -15.14
C SER A 29 0.23 1.31 -14.44
N TYR A 30 1.31 1.47 -15.20
CA TYR A 30 2.63 1.60 -14.60
C TYR A 30 2.71 2.83 -13.71
N ALA A 31 2.03 3.91 -14.09
CA ALA A 31 2.00 5.11 -13.26
C ALA A 31 1.44 4.80 -11.88
N THR A 32 0.34 4.04 -11.83
CA THR A 32 -0.27 3.64 -10.57
C THR A 32 0.67 2.73 -9.77
N LEU A 33 1.31 1.80 -10.47
CA LEU A 33 2.27 0.91 -9.82
C LEU A 33 3.42 1.69 -9.18
N HIS A 34 3.93 2.69 -9.88
CA HIS A 34 4.99 3.54 -9.34
C HIS A 34 4.52 4.33 -8.12
N LYS A 35 3.26 4.77 -8.12
CA LYS A 35 2.70 5.45 -6.96
C LYS A 35 2.65 4.53 -5.75
N LEU A 36 2.30 3.28 -5.97
CA LEU A 36 2.31 2.29 -4.90
C LEU A 36 3.72 2.10 -4.34
N GLU A 37 4.71 2.07 -5.21
CA GLU A 37 6.10 1.93 -4.78
C GLU A 37 6.55 3.10 -3.93
N ARG A 38 6.05 4.29 -4.22
CA ARG A 38 6.42 5.50 -3.50
C ARG A 38 5.56 5.78 -2.28
N GLY A 39 4.52 4.97 -2.06
CA GLY A 39 3.63 5.18 -0.93
C GLY A 39 2.74 6.39 -1.11
N GLU A 40 2.39 6.73 -2.34
CA GLU A 40 1.51 7.85 -2.60
C GLU A 40 0.05 7.46 -2.36
N ASN A 41 -0.80 8.45 -2.21
CA ASN A 41 -2.20 8.20 -1.98
C ASN A 41 -2.84 7.45 -3.15
N MET A 42 -3.69 6.50 -2.82
CA MET A 42 -4.40 5.70 -3.80
C MET A 42 -5.89 5.83 -3.60
N MET A 43 -6.64 5.74 -4.68
CA MET A 43 -8.08 5.66 -4.57
C MET A 43 -8.48 4.30 -4.03
N THR A 44 -9.54 4.29 -3.25
CA THR A 44 -10.04 3.07 -2.64
C THR A 44 -10.35 2.00 -3.68
N ASP A 45 -10.81 2.41 -4.85
CA ASP A 45 -11.11 1.48 -5.94
C ASP A 45 -9.89 0.66 -6.35
N VAL A 46 -8.74 1.32 -6.40
CA VAL A 46 -7.49 0.64 -6.75
C VAL A 46 -7.15 -0.40 -5.69
N LEU A 47 -7.27 -0.01 -4.42
CA LEU A 47 -6.97 -0.89 -3.31
C LEU A 47 -7.93 -2.08 -3.27
N ASN A 48 -9.21 -1.82 -3.51
CA ASN A 48 -10.21 -2.89 -3.59
C ASN A 48 -9.87 -3.89 -4.67
N ASN A 49 -9.47 -3.38 -5.84
CA ASN A 49 -9.11 -4.23 -6.96
C ASN A 49 -7.93 -5.14 -6.62
N ILE A 50 -6.91 -4.55 -6.00
CA ILE A 50 -5.72 -5.31 -5.60
C ILE A 50 -6.09 -6.38 -4.59
N CYS A 51 -6.85 -6.02 -3.57
CA CYS A 51 -7.27 -6.96 -2.54
C CYS A 51 -8.10 -8.10 -3.13
N ALA A 52 -9.00 -7.78 -4.04
CA ALA A 52 -9.85 -8.80 -4.67
C ALA A 52 -9.01 -9.77 -5.50
N LYS A 53 -8.06 -9.26 -6.26
CA LYS A 53 -7.23 -10.11 -7.12
C LYS A 53 -6.26 -10.96 -6.34
N LEU A 54 -5.74 -10.43 -5.24
CA LEU A 54 -4.81 -11.16 -4.39
C LEU A 54 -5.51 -11.94 -3.28
N ASN A 55 -6.82 -11.77 -3.16
CA ASN A 55 -7.61 -12.42 -2.14
C ASN A 55 -7.06 -12.16 -0.74
N CYS A 56 -6.93 -10.89 -0.41
CA CYS A 56 -6.38 -10.46 0.87
C CYS A 56 -7.09 -9.21 1.37
N ASP A 57 -6.77 -8.79 2.58
CA ASP A 57 -7.33 -7.60 3.19
C ASP A 57 -6.45 -6.39 2.98
N ILE A 58 -7.02 -5.21 3.20
CA ILE A 58 -6.28 -3.96 3.07
C ILE A 58 -5.07 -3.93 4.01
N GLY A 59 -5.20 -4.48 5.21
CA GLY A 59 -4.10 -4.54 6.17
C GLY A 59 -2.96 -5.44 5.73
N ASP A 60 -3.20 -6.28 4.73
CA ASP A 60 -2.16 -7.17 4.20
C ASP A 60 -1.29 -6.46 3.16
N ILE A 61 -1.73 -5.33 2.64
CA ILE A 61 -1.02 -4.63 1.58
C ILE A 61 -0.59 -3.23 1.96
N ALA A 62 -1.13 -2.66 3.03
CA ALA A 62 -0.86 -1.29 3.40
C ALA A 62 -0.75 -1.13 4.91
N GLU A 63 -0.02 -0.12 5.32
CA GLU A 63 0.08 0.22 6.73
C GLU A 63 0.36 1.71 6.86
N PHE A 64 -0.04 2.26 7.99
CA PHE A 64 0.23 3.65 8.31
C PHE A 64 1.65 3.76 8.88
N VAL A 65 2.41 4.69 8.33
CA VAL A 65 3.75 4.97 8.82
C VAL A 65 3.84 6.45 9.13
N PRO A 66 4.20 6.83 10.36
CA PRO A 66 4.37 8.25 10.67
C PRO A 66 5.52 8.81 9.83
N ASP A 67 5.39 10.06 9.44
CA ASP A 67 6.41 10.70 8.63
C ASP A 67 7.76 10.72 9.32
N GLU A 68 7.75 10.90 10.60
CA GLU A 68 8.99 10.94 11.36
C GLU A 68 8.70 10.55 12.78
N PRO A 69 9.70 10.07 13.47
CA PRO A 69 9.51 9.63 14.84
C PRO A 69 9.47 10.79 15.82
N SER A 70 8.85 11.86 15.47
CA SER A 70 8.80 13.04 16.29
C SER A 70 8.09 12.75 17.60
N PRO A 71 8.67 13.11 18.69
CA PRO A 71 8.06 12.85 19.98
C PRO A 71 6.88 13.73 20.28
N LYS A 72 6.68 14.73 19.56
CA LYS A 72 5.57 15.54 19.89
C LYS A 72 4.37 15.28 19.07
N ASN A 73 4.46 15.43 19.42
CA ASN A 73 3.51 15.35 19.13
C ASN A 73 2.85 14.76 19.31
N GLY A 74 2.95 14.49 19.48
CA GLY A 74 2.24 14.04 19.73
C GLY A 74 1.44 13.91 20.09
N THR A 75 1.38 14.16 20.37
CA THR A 75 0.56 14.20 20.69
C THR A 75 -0.23 14.16 20.43
N GLY A 76 -0.42 14.17 20.35
CA GLY A 76 -1.35 14.23 20.23
C GLY A 76 -1.98 14.11 19.75
N HIS A 77 -2.10 14.12 19.66
CA HIS A 77 -2.86 14.01 19.20
C HIS A 77 -3.50 13.53 19.14
N ALA A 78 -3.23 13.41 19.39
CA ALA A 78 -3.91 12.99 19.42
C ALA A 78 -4.68 12.59 19.48
N VAL A 79 -4.85 12.49 19.75
CA VAL A 79 -5.71 12.22 19.92
C VAL A 79 -6.42 12.18 19.77
N GLU A 80 -6.61 12.13 19.78
CA GLU A 80 -7.46 12.10 19.64
C GLU A 80 -7.94 12.03 19.50
#